data_16a6504a57cad3de2745085381716261
#
_entry.id   16a6504a57cad3de2745085381716261
#
_cell.length_a   1.000
_cell.length_b   1.000
_cell.length_c   1.000
_cell.angle_alpha   90.00
_cell.angle_beta   90.00
_cell.angle_gamma   90.00
#
_symmetry.space_group_name_H-M   'P 1'
#
loop_
_entity.id
_entity.type
_entity.pdbx_description
1 polymer ?
#
loop_
_entity_poly.entity_id
_entity_poly.type
_entity_poly.pdbx_seq_one_letter_code
_entity_poly.pdbx_strand_id
1 'polypeptide(L)'
;MFGPFTLQEPIFFSKRAFLFFRVINSSPKSETLFLFLLNVFCQNFVNKIILFDVPITIYFYFMSKTKSAFFCQNCGYESAKWIGKCPGCSEGNTYVEEVIVKGNDKLSVKDEWKEFNGIAKLKTVSINDVSSAEEKRIVTTDAELNRVLGGGIVLGSIVLVAGEPGIGKSTLFLQIGLQLKDVRTLYISGEESEQQIKMRANRVGYSSDNFYLLTETNTQTIFQEIKKLRPEMVIVDSIQTLQSPFVESSPGSISQIRECAAELQRYAKETNTPVFIIGHITKDGNIAGPKILEHMVDTVLQFEGDRHYAYRILRTLKNRFGSTSELGIYEMTSEGMRGVNNPSEILITQKEDSLSGIAIAATIEGIRPLLIETQALVTQSVYGTPQRTVSGFDLRRLQLLLAVLEKRGGFHFGVKDVFINIAGGIKVEDPSIDLAIVCALLSSFEDVPLPQLICFAGEVGLSGEIRAVNRIEQRIAEAEKLGFEKIILSKYNAKSLGKLKFGIEVVALGKVEEVYQYLF
;
A
#
# COMPACT_ATOMS: atom_id res chain seq x y z
N MET A 1 -55.09 -1.49 41.32
CA MET A 1 -54.72 -0.61 42.46
C MET A 1 -53.27 -0.25 42.29
N PHE A 2 -53.00 1.04 42.46
CA PHE A 2 -51.72 1.77 42.34
C PHE A 2 -51.34 2.18 40.90
N GLY A 3 -51.56 3.49 40.68
CA GLY A 3 -51.29 4.23 39.47
C GLY A 3 -49.84 4.80 39.38
N PRO A 4 -49.45 5.41 38.25
CA PRO A 4 -48.10 5.86 38.00
C PRO A 4 -47.80 7.25 38.57
N PHE A 5 -46.62 7.40 39.17
CA PHE A 5 -46.06 8.70 39.56
C PHE A 5 -45.43 9.40 38.34
N THR A 6 -45.91 10.60 38.11
CA THR A 6 -45.40 11.56 37.11
C THR A 6 -44.15 12.24 37.61
N LEU A 7 -43.10 12.28 36.76
CA LEU A 7 -41.88 13.08 36.92
C LEU A 7 -42.17 14.55 36.62
N GLN A 8 -41.79 15.41 37.57
CA GLN A 8 -41.84 16.86 37.41
C GLN A 8 -40.69 17.43 36.59
N GLU A 9 -40.95 18.52 35.93
CA GLU A 9 -40.17 19.24 34.93
C GLU A 9 -38.78 19.77 35.40
N PRO A 10 -37.83 20.00 34.45
CA PRO A 10 -36.54 20.61 34.77
C PRO A 10 -36.65 22.13 34.91
N ILE A 11 -35.96 22.67 35.91
CA ILE A 11 -35.87 24.08 36.24
C ILE A 11 -35.17 24.86 35.10
N PHE A 12 -35.92 25.76 34.48
CA PHE A 12 -35.42 26.72 33.47
C PHE A 12 -34.46 27.73 34.10
N PHE A 13 -33.18 27.69 33.72
CA PHE A 13 -32.24 28.79 33.90
C PHE A 13 -32.44 29.85 32.81
N SER A 14 -32.76 31.09 33.21
CA SER A 14 -33.14 32.17 32.32
C SER A 14 -32.00 32.63 31.41
N LYS A 15 -32.35 33.01 30.17
CA LYS A 15 -31.49 33.55 29.10
C LYS A 15 -30.60 34.74 29.49
N ARG A 16 -30.76 35.34 30.66
CA ARG A 16 -29.96 36.47 31.16
C ARG A 16 -28.56 36.07 31.70
N ALA A 17 -28.35 34.81 32.11
CA ALA A 17 -27.06 34.34 32.58
C ALA A 17 -26.07 34.12 31.42
N PHE A 18 -26.54 33.81 30.22
CA PHE A 18 -25.71 33.53 29.05
C PHE A 18 -25.13 34.80 28.38
N LEU A 19 -25.75 35.96 28.58
CA LEU A 19 -25.27 37.23 27.99
C LEU A 19 -24.09 37.84 28.80
N PHE A 20 -23.97 37.51 30.08
CA PHE A 20 -22.90 38.02 30.93
C PHE A 20 -21.53 37.36 30.67
N PHE A 21 -21.52 36.14 30.16
CA PHE A 21 -20.31 35.41 29.84
C PHE A 21 -19.61 35.84 28.54
N ARG A 22 -20.32 36.57 27.68
CA ARG A 22 -19.77 36.93 26.34
C ARG A 22 -19.02 38.26 26.29
N VAL A 23 -19.06 39.07 27.36
CA VAL A 23 -18.50 40.44 27.35
C VAL A 23 -17.13 40.54 28.07
N ILE A 24 -16.67 39.49 28.78
CA ILE A 24 -15.47 39.57 29.64
C ILE A 24 -14.18 39.07 28.94
N ASN A 25 -14.22 38.68 27.67
CA ASN A 25 -13.06 38.03 27.00
C ASN A 25 -12.17 38.97 26.19
N SER A 26 -12.13 40.29 26.48
CA SER A 26 -11.38 41.26 25.63
C SER A 26 -10.38 42.19 26.30
N SER A 27 -9.90 41.96 27.56
CA SER A 27 -8.83 42.78 28.09
C SER A 27 -8.09 42.17 29.30
N PRO A 28 -6.74 42.35 29.42
CA PRO A 28 -5.95 41.69 30.48
C PRO A 28 -6.09 42.32 31.89
N LYS A 29 -6.94 43.29 32.09
CA LYS A 29 -7.22 43.88 33.42
C LYS A 29 -8.42 43.29 34.13
N SER A 30 -9.05 42.25 33.57
CA SER A 30 -10.29 41.66 34.08
C SER A 30 -10.09 40.47 35.06
N GLU A 31 -8.89 39.92 35.21
CA GLU A 31 -8.66 38.77 36.11
C GLU A 31 -8.81 39.12 37.60
N THR A 32 -8.36 40.32 37.99
CA THR A 32 -8.47 40.76 39.38
C THR A 32 -9.91 41.12 39.79
N LEU A 33 -10.70 41.65 38.85
CA LEU A 33 -12.12 41.95 39.09
C LEU A 33 -12.96 40.66 39.12
N PHE A 34 -12.59 39.68 38.31
CA PHE A 34 -13.26 38.36 38.25
C PHE A 34 -13.04 37.55 39.55
N LEU A 35 -11.83 37.54 40.07
CA LEU A 35 -11.52 36.88 41.38
C LEU A 35 -12.20 37.59 42.53
N PHE A 36 -12.35 38.92 42.50
CA PHE A 36 -13.06 39.68 43.54
C PHE A 36 -14.56 39.39 43.53
N LEU A 37 -15.18 39.37 42.33
CA LEU A 37 -16.61 39.04 42.15
C LEU A 37 -16.92 37.56 42.49
N LEU A 38 -16.02 36.64 42.16
CA LEU A 38 -16.16 35.23 42.51
C LEU A 38 -16.10 35.02 44.05
N ASN A 39 -15.21 35.75 44.72
CA ASN A 39 -15.07 35.67 46.19
C ASN A 39 -16.29 36.24 46.93
N VAL A 40 -16.86 37.35 46.43
CA VAL A 40 -18.11 37.94 46.96
C VAL A 40 -19.31 37.05 46.68
N PHE A 41 -19.37 36.35 45.54
CA PHE A 41 -20.44 35.41 45.19
C PHE A 41 -20.35 34.11 46.02
N CYS A 42 -19.13 33.60 46.26
CA CYS A 42 -18.93 32.42 47.13
C CYS A 42 -19.26 32.71 48.58
N GLN A 43 -18.88 33.86 49.14
CA GLN A 43 -19.20 34.20 50.51
C GLN A 43 -20.71 34.37 50.77
N ASN A 44 -21.47 34.87 49.76
CA ASN A 44 -22.94 35.00 49.90
C ASN A 44 -23.68 33.67 49.66
N PHE A 45 -23.06 32.70 48.97
CA PHE A 45 -23.66 31.38 48.71
C PHE A 45 -23.42 30.39 49.85
N VAL A 46 -22.21 30.43 50.50
CA VAL A 46 -21.87 29.55 51.59
C VAL A 46 -22.70 29.80 52.86
N ASN A 47 -23.12 31.04 53.09
CA ASN A 47 -24.00 31.38 54.25
C ASN A 47 -25.47 30.95 54.12
N LYS A 48 -25.91 30.39 52.97
CA LYS A 48 -27.27 29.91 52.74
C LYS A 48 -27.42 28.39 52.63
N ILE A 49 -26.33 27.60 52.71
CA ILE A 49 -26.33 26.13 52.49
C ILE A 49 -25.93 25.35 53.77
N ILE A 50 -26.12 25.87 54.97
CA ILE A 50 -25.84 25.13 56.20
C ILE A 50 -27.11 24.39 56.70
N LEU A 51 -27.83 23.73 55.82
CA LEU A 51 -28.99 22.91 56.21
C LEU A 51 -29.20 21.61 55.40
N PHE A 52 -28.20 21.10 54.71
CA PHE A 52 -28.25 19.74 54.17
C PHE A 52 -26.85 19.13 54.15
N ASP A 53 -26.65 18.09 54.94
CA ASP A 53 -25.44 17.23 54.98
C ASP A 53 -25.32 16.42 53.66
N VAL A 54 -24.76 17.03 52.63
CA VAL A 54 -24.29 16.32 51.43
C VAL A 54 -22.88 16.79 51.13
N PRO A 55 -21.85 15.92 51.13
CA PRO A 55 -20.50 16.31 50.76
C PRO A 55 -20.43 16.64 49.28
N ILE A 56 -20.36 17.93 48.96
CA ILE A 56 -20.11 18.40 47.59
C ILE A 56 -18.61 18.26 47.30
N THR A 57 -18.23 17.19 46.61
CA THR A 57 -16.88 17.04 46.07
C THR A 57 -16.77 17.93 44.82
N ILE A 58 -16.11 19.08 44.98
CA ILE A 58 -15.83 19.98 43.85
C ILE A 58 -14.67 19.38 43.07
N TYR A 59 -14.94 18.79 41.91
CA TYR A 59 -13.93 18.39 40.93
C TYR A 59 -13.39 19.65 40.25
N PHE A 60 -12.17 20.07 40.63
CA PHE A 60 -11.40 21.00 39.82
C PHE A 60 -10.94 20.29 38.53
N TYR A 61 -11.61 20.57 37.44
CA TYR A 61 -11.07 20.22 36.12
C TYR A 61 -9.83 21.10 35.85
N PHE A 62 -8.66 20.54 35.97
CA PHE A 62 -7.46 21.15 35.43
C PHE A 62 -7.61 21.22 33.90
N MET A 63 -7.85 22.39 33.34
CA MET A 63 -7.76 22.60 31.90
C MET A 63 -6.30 22.43 31.48
N SER A 64 -5.97 21.29 30.92
CA SER A 64 -4.70 21.08 30.24
C SER A 64 -4.60 22.09 29.07
N LYS A 65 -3.45 22.69 28.88
CA LYS A 65 -3.20 23.59 27.74
C LYS A 65 -3.25 22.74 26.46
N THR A 66 -4.40 22.70 25.81
CA THR A 66 -4.55 22.12 24.47
C THR A 66 -3.92 23.05 23.46
N LYS A 67 -3.06 22.52 22.59
CA LYS A 67 -2.50 23.23 21.44
C LYS A 67 -3.12 22.63 20.20
N SER A 68 -3.87 23.41 19.42
CA SER A 68 -4.30 22.98 18.10
C SER A 68 -3.21 23.21 17.06
N ALA A 69 -3.09 22.32 16.10
CA ALA A 69 -2.25 22.45 14.91
C ALA A 69 -3.04 21.96 13.69
N PHE A 70 -2.62 22.42 12.52
CA PHE A 70 -3.23 22.06 11.25
C PHE A 70 -2.36 21.05 10.54
N PHE A 71 -2.92 19.91 10.14
CA PHE A 71 -2.22 18.84 9.44
C PHE A 71 -2.74 18.69 8.02
N CYS A 72 -1.82 18.61 7.06
CA CYS A 72 -2.16 18.31 5.68
C CYS A 72 -2.62 16.86 5.56
N GLN A 73 -3.84 16.63 5.09
CA GLN A 73 -4.44 15.29 4.94
C GLN A 73 -3.74 14.43 3.87
N ASN A 74 -2.94 15.03 2.99
CA ASN A 74 -2.20 14.30 1.96
C ASN A 74 -0.79 13.87 2.42
N CYS A 75 -0.01 14.78 3.03
CA CYS A 75 1.39 14.51 3.36
C CYS A 75 1.73 14.59 4.85
N GLY A 76 0.78 14.97 5.73
CA GLY A 76 0.98 15.12 7.16
C GLY A 76 1.83 16.33 7.58
N TYR A 77 2.11 17.28 6.67
CA TYR A 77 2.84 18.50 7.02
C TYR A 77 2.09 19.28 8.10
N GLU A 78 2.77 19.56 9.23
CA GLU A 78 2.22 20.30 10.36
C GLU A 78 2.40 21.80 10.17
N SER A 79 1.35 22.57 10.42
CA SER A 79 1.37 24.03 10.41
C SER A 79 0.64 24.58 11.65
N ALA A 80 1.16 25.66 12.22
CA ALA A 80 0.50 26.36 13.34
C ALA A 80 -0.76 27.14 12.90
N LYS A 81 -0.98 27.28 11.59
CA LYS A 81 -2.12 27.99 10.99
C LYS A 81 -2.61 27.24 9.76
N TRP A 82 -3.88 27.38 9.43
CA TRP A 82 -4.40 26.91 8.17
C TRP A 82 -3.74 27.61 6.98
N ILE A 83 -3.28 26.84 5.99
CA ILE A 83 -2.61 27.34 4.79
C ILE A 83 -3.35 26.79 3.57
N GLY A 84 -3.72 27.63 2.62
CA GLY A 84 -4.48 27.25 1.43
C GLY A 84 -3.77 26.23 0.51
N LYS A 85 -2.42 26.19 0.52
CA LYS A 85 -1.60 25.25 -0.27
C LYS A 85 -0.49 24.68 0.62
N CYS A 86 -0.36 23.36 0.64
CA CYS A 86 0.62 22.67 1.46
C CYS A 86 2.06 22.88 0.93
N PRO A 87 3.02 23.34 1.75
CA PRO A 87 4.42 23.45 1.34
C PRO A 87 5.09 22.08 1.09
N GLY A 88 4.60 21.01 1.72
CA GLY A 88 5.19 19.68 1.62
C GLY A 88 4.80 18.92 0.36
N CYS A 89 3.53 19.00 -0.07
CA CYS A 89 3.04 18.26 -1.24
C CYS A 89 2.44 19.14 -2.33
N SER A 90 2.36 20.46 -2.13
CA SER A 90 1.79 21.45 -3.04
C SER A 90 0.30 21.30 -3.33
N GLU A 91 -0.42 20.43 -2.60
CA GLU A 91 -1.87 20.27 -2.69
C GLU A 91 -2.62 21.41 -2.02
N GLY A 92 -3.80 21.77 -2.57
CA GLY A 92 -4.66 22.84 -2.05
C GLY A 92 -5.76 22.32 -1.14
N ASN A 93 -6.16 23.13 -0.14
CA ASN A 93 -7.30 22.86 0.76
C ASN A 93 -7.24 21.52 1.52
N THR A 94 -6.05 21.05 1.87
CA THR A 94 -5.83 19.73 2.49
C THR A 94 -5.62 19.80 4.00
N TYR A 95 -5.71 20.97 4.63
CA TYR A 95 -5.45 21.16 6.07
C TYR A 95 -6.70 20.92 6.91
N VAL A 96 -6.55 20.10 7.96
CA VAL A 96 -7.55 19.88 9.01
C VAL A 96 -6.95 20.26 10.36
N GLU A 97 -7.74 20.94 11.19
CA GLU A 97 -7.33 21.29 12.55
C GLU A 97 -7.45 20.07 13.46
N GLU A 98 -6.37 19.74 14.16
CA GLU A 98 -6.33 18.68 15.16
C GLU A 98 -5.82 19.22 16.50
N VAL A 99 -6.40 18.74 17.60
CA VAL A 99 -6.04 19.16 18.96
C VAL A 99 -4.95 18.23 19.50
N ILE A 100 -3.81 18.82 19.86
CA ILE A 100 -2.68 18.10 20.46
C ILE A 100 -2.68 18.36 21.97
N VAL A 101 -2.97 17.34 22.77
CA VAL A 101 -2.80 17.42 24.23
C VAL A 101 -1.37 17.08 24.58
N LYS A 102 -0.66 18.06 25.14
CA LYS A 102 0.62 17.79 25.80
C LYS A 102 0.35 17.29 27.20
N GLY A 103 0.19 15.98 27.36
CA GLY A 103 0.14 15.37 28.67
C GLY A 103 1.44 15.62 29.45
N ASN A 104 1.34 16.17 30.66
CA ASN A 104 2.49 16.38 31.54
C ASN A 104 3.06 15.09 32.14
N ASP A 105 2.40 13.95 31.96
CA ASP A 105 2.86 12.65 32.48
C ASP A 105 3.58 11.83 31.40
N LYS A 106 4.74 12.33 30.99
CA LYS A 106 5.57 11.71 29.95
C LYS A 106 6.34 10.47 30.39
N LEU A 107 6.21 10.00 31.63
CA LEU A 107 7.23 9.10 32.18
C LEU A 107 6.77 7.70 32.56
N SER A 108 5.47 7.40 32.71
CA SER A 108 5.09 6.10 33.30
C SER A 108 4.50 5.05 32.35
N VAL A 109 4.01 5.44 31.16
CA VAL A 109 3.27 4.52 30.27
C VAL A 109 3.95 4.27 28.91
N LYS A 110 4.84 5.18 28.47
CA LYS A 110 5.52 5.04 27.16
C LYS A 110 6.50 3.88 27.04
N ASP A 111 6.89 3.25 28.14
CA ASP A 111 8.01 2.32 28.20
C ASP A 111 7.69 0.98 28.88
N GLU A 112 6.42 0.58 28.96
CA GLU A 112 6.02 -0.68 29.63
C GLU A 112 6.68 -1.93 29.04
N TRP A 113 7.06 -1.90 27.75
CA TRP A 113 7.81 -3.01 27.13
C TRP A 113 9.33 -2.97 27.39
N LYS A 114 9.88 -1.88 27.94
CA LYS A 114 11.33 -1.79 28.27
C LYS A 114 11.78 -2.74 29.37
N GLU A 115 10.87 -3.24 30.19
CA GLU A 115 11.17 -4.23 31.20
C GLU A 115 11.41 -5.64 30.63
N PHE A 116 11.22 -5.83 29.31
CA PHE A 116 11.31 -7.16 28.68
C PHE A 116 12.73 -7.69 28.49
N ASN A 117 13.63 -6.82 28.11
CA ASN A 117 15.03 -7.19 27.97
C ASN A 117 15.78 -6.25 28.92
N GLY A 118 16.37 -6.78 29.98
CA GLY A 118 17.16 -5.95 30.91
C GLY A 118 17.92 -4.92 30.09
N ILE A 119 17.60 -3.63 30.30
CA ILE A 119 17.98 -2.49 29.47
C ILE A 119 19.42 -2.66 29.03
N ALA A 120 19.63 -3.08 27.78
CA ALA A 120 20.93 -2.98 27.16
C ALA A 120 21.26 -1.49 27.16
N LYS A 121 22.13 -1.05 28.07
CA LYS A 121 22.61 0.32 28.11
C LYS A 121 23.02 0.67 26.68
N LEU A 122 22.40 1.70 26.10
CA LEU A 122 22.79 2.25 24.82
C LEU A 122 24.31 2.47 24.84
N LYS A 123 25.05 1.62 24.19
CA LYS A 123 26.50 1.65 24.10
C LYS A 123 26.85 1.98 22.68
N THR A 124 27.62 3.05 22.49
CA THR A 124 28.24 3.30 21.18
C THR A 124 29.16 2.15 20.87
N VAL A 125 28.98 1.51 19.70
CA VAL A 125 29.77 0.37 19.23
C VAL A 125 30.49 0.80 17.96
N SER A 126 31.78 0.47 17.83
CA SER A 126 32.49 0.66 16.58
C SER A 126 31.88 -0.22 15.48
N ILE A 127 31.79 0.29 14.27
CA ILE A 127 31.29 -0.49 13.13
C ILE A 127 32.09 -1.78 12.90
N ASN A 128 33.38 -1.76 13.24
CA ASN A 128 34.27 -2.94 13.13
C ASN A 128 34.00 -4.01 14.20
N ASP A 129 33.34 -3.62 15.31
CA ASP A 129 32.97 -4.53 16.39
C ASP A 129 31.57 -5.13 16.19
N VAL A 130 30.83 -4.65 15.17
CA VAL A 130 29.54 -5.22 14.76
C VAL A 130 29.84 -6.44 13.91
N SER A 131 29.53 -7.63 14.43
CA SER A 131 29.64 -8.85 13.63
C SER A 131 28.71 -8.75 12.42
N SER A 132 29.25 -8.95 11.21
CA SER A 132 28.48 -9.07 9.97
C SER A 132 27.75 -10.42 9.88
N ALA A 133 27.15 -10.88 10.99
CA ALA A 133 26.31 -12.06 10.97
C ALA A 133 25.14 -11.80 10.02
N GLU A 134 24.84 -12.77 9.18
CA GLU A 134 23.67 -12.71 8.28
C GLU A 134 22.42 -12.32 9.08
N GLU A 135 21.67 -11.37 8.56
CA GLU A 135 20.40 -10.96 9.19
C GLU A 135 19.50 -12.18 9.36
N LYS A 136 19.17 -12.48 10.62
CA LYS A 136 18.23 -13.57 10.90
C LYS A 136 16.86 -13.22 10.29
N ARG A 137 16.36 -14.12 9.47
CA ARG A 137 15.07 -13.99 8.78
C ARG A 137 14.15 -15.15 9.14
N ILE A 138 12.86 -14.86 9.28
CA ILE A 138 11.83 -15.88 9.30
C ILE A 138 11.48 -16.18 7.85
N VAL A 139 11.82 -17.38 7.38
CA VAL A 139 11.47 -17.84 6.04
C VAL A 139 10.08 -18.44 6.11
N THR A 140 9.15 -17.89 5.34
CA THR A 140 7.77 -18.39 5.25
C THR A 140 7.67 -19.54 4.25
N THR A 141 6.56 -20.27 4.27
CA THR A 141 6.25 -21.28 3.26
C THR A 141 5.83 -20.66 1.92
N ASP A 142 5.56 -19.35 1.91
CA ASP A 142 5.15 -18.60 0.73
C ASP A 142 6.38 -18.04 -0.02
N ALA A 143 6.71 -18.65 -1.16
CA ALA A 143 7.87 -18.28 -1.96
C ALA A 143 7.76 -16.87 -2.55
N GLU A 144 6.55 -16.43 -2.91
CA GLU A 144 6.32 -15.11 -3.50
C GLU A 144 6.48 -14.01 -2.44
N LEU A 145 5.99 -14.22 -1.19
CA LEU A 145 6.25 -13.28 -0.09
C LEU A 145 7.74 -13.22 0.26
N ASN A 146 8.41 -14.37 0.38
CA ASN A 146 9.85 -14.39 0.65
C ASN A 146 10.64 -13.63 -0.42
N ARG A 147 10.24 -13.75 -1.69
CA ARG A 147 10.85 -13.04 -2.81
C ARG A 147 10.75 -11.52 -2.64
N VAL A 148 9.55 -10.99 -2.45
CA VAL A 148 9.34 -9.53 -2.33
C VAL A 148 9.96 -8.93 -1.07
N LEU A 149 10.17 -9.76 -0.04
CA LEU A 149 10.89 -9.37 1.17
C LEU A 149 12.43 -9.49 1.05
N GLY A 150 12.94 -10.07 -0.06
CA GLY A 150 14.36 -10.26 -0.29
C GLY A 150 14.95 -11.46 0.47
N GLY A 151 14.14 -12.53 0.65
CA GLY A 151 14.57 -13.81 1.24
C GLY A 151 13.92 -14.15 2.58
N GLY A 152 12.90 -13.40 3.00
CA GLY A 152 12.14 -13.65 4.23
C GLY A 152 11.97 -12.43 5.13
N ILE A 153 11.25 -12.60 6.23
CA ILE A 153 10.89 -11.54 7.18
C ILE A 153 12.10 -11.22 8.07
N VAL A 154 12.57 -10.00 8.05
CA VAL A 154 13.70 -9.55 8.89
C VAL A 154 13.21 -9.27 10.31
N LEU A 155 13.93 -9.76 11.32
CA LEU A 155 13.60 -9.51 12.72
C LEU A 155 13.71 -8.01 13.05
N GLY A 156 12.74 -7.51 13.84
CA GLY A 156 12.69 -6.09 14.20
C GLY A 156 12.34 -5.15 13.06
N SER A 157 11.93 -5.68 11.89
CA SER A 157 11.45 -4.87 10.77
C SER A 157 10.01 -4.43 10.96
N ILE A 158 9.67 -3.27 10.39
CA ILE A 158 8.31 -2.82 10.23
C ILE A 158 7.95 -2.77 8.74
N VAL A 159 6.90 -3.50 8.36
CA VAL A 159 6.47 -3.70 6.98
C VAL A 159 5.07 -3.13 6.79
N LEU A 160 4.92 -2.17 5.90
CA LEU A 160 3.62 -1.65 5.48
C LEU A 160 3.10 -2.46 4.29
N VAL A 161 1.88 -2.96 4.39
CA VAL A 161 1.17 -3.66 3.33
C VAL A 161 -0.01 -2.81 2.87
N ALA A 162 0.16 -2.17 1.73
CA ALA A 162 -0.81 -1.25 1.15
C ALA A 162 -1.61 -1.88 0.00
N GLY A 163 -2.80 -1.38 -0.28
CA GLY A 163 -3.63 -1.83 -1.40
C GLY A 163 -5.10 -1.48 -1.21
N GLU A 164 -5.89 -1.59 -2.28
CA GLU A 164 -7.32 -1.33 -2.24
C GLU A 164 -8.06 -2.24 -1.24
N PRO A 165 -9.18 -1.77 -0.66
CA PRO A 165 -10.05 -2.64 0.13
C PRO A 165 -10.53 -3.84 -0.69
N GLY A 166 -10.49 -5.04 -0.08
CA GLY A 166 -10.93 -6.28 -0.74
C GLY A 166 -9.92 -6.92 -1.70
N ILE A 167 -8.70 -6.37 -1.87
CA ILE A 167 -7.69 -6.95 -2.79
C ILE A 167 -7.03 -8.24 -2.27
N GLY A 168 -7.17 -8.56 -0.97
CA GLY A 168 -6.65 -9.79 -0.38
C GLY A 168 -5.58 -9.62 0.70
N LYS A 169 -5.23 -8.39 1.12
CA LYS A 169 -4.21 -8.12 2.16
C LYS A 169 -4.42 -8.93 3.42
N SER A 170 -5.58 -8.77 4.06
CA SER A 170 -5.96 -9.47 5.30
C SER A 170 -5.99 -10.99 5.13
N THR A 171 -6.39 -11.48 3.96
CA THR A 171 -6.42 -12.91 3.65
C THR A 171 -5.01 -13.49 3.58
N LEU A 172 -4.10 -12.84 2.84
CA LEU A 172 -2.71 -13.31 2.72
C LEU A 172 -2.02 -13.33 4.09
N PHE A 173 -2.10 -12.24 4.87
CA PHE A 173 -1.37 -12.15 6.13
C PHE A 173 -1.98 -13.02 7.24
N LEU A 174 -3.29 -13.27 7.22
CA LEU A 174 -3.91 -14.32 8.05
C LEU A 174 -3.37 -15.70 7.67
N GLN A 175 -3.28 -15.99 6.38
CA GLN A 175 -2.80 -17.26 5.85
C GLN A 175 -1.32 -17.50 6.22
N ILE A 176 -0.46 -16.51 6.03
CA ILE A 176 0.96 -16.58 6.41
C ILE A 176 1.11 -16.83 7.91
N GLY A 177 0.40 -16.08 8.75
CA GLY A 177 0.46 -16.26 10.20
C GLY A 177 0.02 -17.65 10.66
N LEU A 178 -1.02 -18.22 10.03
CA LEU A 178 -1.49 -19.59 10.33
C LEU A 178 -0.55 -20.69 9.82
N GLN A 179 0.23 -20.42 8.76
CA GLN A 179 1.21 -21.35 8.23
C GLN A 179 2.51 -21.40 9.04
N LEU A 180 2.85 -20.32 9.75
CA LEU A 180 4.04 -20.24 10.60
C LEU A 180 3.79 -20.91 11.96
N LYS A 181 3.77 -22.25 11.98
CA LYS A 181 3.40 -23.06 13.17
C LYS A 181 4.35 -22.87 14.35
N ASP A 182 5.62 -22.60 14.11
CA ASP A 182 6.66 -22.47 15.12
C ASP A 182 6.89 -21.02 15.59
N VAL A 183 6.12 -20.05 15.03
CA VAL A 183 6.23 -18.63 15.34
C VAL A 183 4.97 -18.16 16.06
N ARG A 184 5.14 -17.64 17.28
CA ARG A 184 4.06 -17.02 18.04
C ARG A 184 3.62 -15.73 17.36
N THR A 185 2.49 -15.80 16.64
CA THR A 185 1.93 -14.70 15.88
C THR A 185 0.75 -14.09 16.61
N LEU A 186 0.77 -12.78 16.80
CA LEU A 186 -0.37 -12.00 17.27
C LEU A 186 -0.99 -11.24 16.09
N TYR A 187 -2.25 -11.53 15.81
CA TYR A 187 -3.06 -10.81 14.83
C TYR A 187 -4.01 -9.86 15.54
N ILE A 188 -3.83 -8.57 15.30
CA ILE A 188 -4.62 -7.49 15.91
C ILE A 188 -5.59 -6.98 14.86
N SER A 189 -6.88 -7.00 15.17
CA SER A 189 -7.94 -6.48 14.29
C SER A 189 -8.74 -5.39 14.98
N GLY A 190 -8.89 -4.25 14.28
CA GLY A 190 -9.80 -3.20 14.69
C GLY A 190 -11.07 -3.11 13.83
N GLU A 191 -11.20 -3.94 12.79
CA GLU A 191 -12.32 -3.90 11.84
C GLU A 191 -13.23 -5.13 11.95
N GLU A 192 -12.65 -6.30 12.21
CA GLU A 192 -13.38 -7.58 12.20
C GLU A 192 -13.44 -8.21 13.58
N SER A 193 -14.55 -8.87 13.87
CA SER A 193 -14.71 -9.67 15.09
C SER A 193 -13.92 -10.99 15.00
N GLU A 194 -13.64 -11.59 16.17
CA GLU A 194 -12.98 -12.89 16.27
C GLU A 194 -13.68 -13.98 15.44
N GLN A 195 -15.03 -13.97 15.44
CA GLN A 195 -15.83 -14.92 14.67
C GLN A 195 -15.63 -14.74 13.16
N GLN A 196 -15.57 -13.51 12.66
CA GLN A 196 -15.35 -13.23 11.24
C GLN A 196 -13.95 -13.68 10.81
N ILE A 197 -12.93 -13.38 11.61
CA ILE A 197 -11.56 -13.85 11.35
C ILE A 197 -11.50 -15.38 11.40
N LYS A 198 -12.16 -16.02 12.37
CA LYS A 198 -12.22 -17.49 12.48
C LYS A 198 -12.91 -18.13 11.27
N MET A 199 -14.00 -17.53 10.76
CA MET A 199 -14.66 -18.00 9.54
C MET A 199 -13.72 -17.90 8.32
N ARG A 200 -12.96 -16.82 8.21
CA ARG A 200 -11.94 -16.66 7.17
C ARG A 200 -10.81 -17.69 7.32
N ALA A 201 -10.30 -17.92 8.53
CA ALA A 201 -9.28 -18.93 8.82
C ALA A 201 -9.75 -20.35 8.42
N ASN A 202 -11.00 -20.69 8.74
CA ASN A 202 -11.57 -21.98 8.35
C ASN A 202 -11.67 -22.15 6.82
N ARG A 203 -12.00 -21.06 6.09
CA ARG A 203 -12.05 -21.07 4.63
C ARG A 203 -10.68 -21.27 3.99
N VAL A 204 -9.64 -20.65 4.58
CA VAL A 204 -8.25 -20.78 4.13
C VAL A 204 -7.67 -22.16 4.43
N GLY A 205 -8.25 -22.91 5.37
CA GLY A 205 -7.90 -24.31 5.63
C GLY A 205 -6.63 -24.52 6.45
N TYR A 206 -6.00 -23.46 7.00
CA TYR A 206 -4.84 -23.56 7.88
C TYR A 206 -5.22 -23.34 9.34
N SER A 207 -4.48 -24.00 10.24
CA SER A 207 -4.62 -23.83 11.69
C SER A 207 -3.25 -23.85 12.37
N SER A 208 -3.11 -23.09 13.45
CA SER A 208 -1.91 -23.05 14.27
C SER A 208 -2.29 -22.78 15.73
N ASP A 209 -1.67 -23.51 16.66
CA ASP A 209 -1.82 -23.30 18.10
C ASP A 209 -1.02 -22.07 18.56
N ASN A 210 -0.10 -21.56 17.74
CA ASN A 210 0.73 -20.39 17.98
C ASN A 210 0.18 -19.10 17.34
N PHE A 211 -1.08 -19.12 16.87
CA PHE A 211 -1.73 -17.96 16.27
C PHE A 211 -2.80 -17.41 17.19
N TYR A 212 -2.61 -16.18 17.67
CA TYR A 212 -3.45 -15.51 18.66
C TYR A 212 -4.16 -14.32 18.02
N LEU A 213 -5.43 -14.11 18.39
CA LEU A 213 -6.25 -13.00 17.93
C LEU A 213 -6.44 -11.99 19.07
N LEU A 214 -6.43 -10.71 18.73
CA LEU A 214 -6.78 -9.61 19.61
C LEU A 214 -7.65 -8.60 18.85
N THR A 215 -8.89 -8.43 19.30
CA THR A 215 -9.82 -7.43 18.75
C THR A 215 -9.80 -6.19 19.65
N GLU A 216 -8.83 -5.32 19.40
CA GLU A 216 -8.60 -4.10 20.18
C GLU A 216 -8.04 -2.99 19.29
N THR A 217 -8.38 -1.74 19.60
CA THR A 217 -7.93 -0.56 18.85
C THR A 217 -7.02 0.35 19.68
N ASN A 218 -7.10 0.29 21.01
CA ASN A 218 -6.28 1.12 21.89
C ASN A 218 -4.85 0.55 21.98
N THR A 219 -3.84 1.34 21.58
CA THR A 219 -2.45 0.89 21.56
C THR A 219 -1.91 0.54 22.94
N GLN A 220 -2.34 1.22 24.00
CA GLN A 220 -1.92 0.91 25.37
C GLN A 220 -2.38 -0.49 25.80
N THR A 221 -3.65 -0.82 25.56
CA THR A 221 -4.19 -2.17 25.82
C THR A 221 -3.47 -3.22 24.99
N ILE A 222 -3.24 -2.93 23.71
CA ILE A 222 -2.50 -3.81 22.79
C ILE A 222 -1.11 -4.13 23.35
N PHE A 223 -0.34 -3.13 23.81
CA PHE A 223 0.99 -3.36 24.36
C PHE A 223 0.97 -4.11 25.69
N GLN A 224 -0.08 -3.98 26.51
CA GLN A 224 -0.24 -4.80 27.70
C GLN A 224 -0.43 -6.29 27.37
N GLU A 225 -1.23 -6.60 26.33
CA GLU A 225 -1.41 -7.98 25.88
C GLU A 225 -0.15 -8.53 25.19
N ILE A 226 0.54 -7.72 24.38
CA ILE A 226 1.85 -8.06 23.81
C ILE A 226 2.85 -8.44 24.92
N LYS A 227 2.87 -7.71 26.02
CA LYS A 227 3.73 -7.98 27.18
C LYS A 227 3.47 -9.36 27.78
N LYS A 228 2.23 -9.77 27.89
CA LYS A 228 1.84 -11.08 28.42
C LYS A 228 2.16 -12.21 27.45
N LEU A 229 1.80 -12.04 26.18
CA LEU A 229 1.93 -13.07 25.16
C LEU A 229 3.36 -13.26 24.66
N ARG A 230 4.15 -12.17 24.55
CA ARG A 230 5.50 -12.12 23.96
C ARG A 230 5.52 -12.71 22.54
N PRO A 231 4.77 -12.12 21.60
CA PRO A 231 4.73 -12.62 20.24
C PRO A 231 6.10 -12.46 19.54
N GLU A 232 6.38 -13.36 18.60
CA GLU A 232 7.56 -13.33 17.74
C GLU A 232 7.26 -12.67 16.39
N MET A 233 5.98 -12.45 16.08
CA MET A 233 5.50 -11.67 14.95
C MET A 233 4.17 -10.99 15.31
N VAL A 234 3.97 -9.76 14.85
CA VAL A 234 2.73 -9.01 15.04
C VAL A 234 2.18 -8.58 13.67
N ILE A 235 0.87 -8.76 13.48
CA ILE A 235 0.12 -8.30 12.30
C ILE A 235 -0.98 -7.36 12.78
N VAL A 236 -1.06 -6.15 12.23
CA VAL A 236 -2.06 -5.13 12.56
C VAL A 236 -2.97 -4.91 11.34
N ASP A 237 -4.26 -5.18 11.49
CA ASP A 237 -5.30 -5.06 10.45
C ASP A 237 -6.51 -4.26 10.97
N SER A 238 -6.58 -2.95 10.72
CA SER A 238 -5.66 -2.07 10.00
C SER A 238 -5.10 -0.95 10.89
N ILE A 239 -4.07 -0.25 10.42
CA ILE A 239 -3.49 0.90 11.13
C ILE A 239 -4.50 2.05 11.28
N GLN A 240 -5.46 2.16 10.38
CA GLN A 240 -6.46 3.22 10.37
C GLN A 240 -7.43 3.11 11.56
N THR A 241 -7.60 1.94 12.13
CA THR A 241 -8.51 1.71 13.28
C THR A 241 -7.85 1.92 14.62
N LEU A 242 -6.50 1.92 14.66
CA LEU A 242 -5.78 2.08 15.92
C LEU A 242 -5.91 3.49 16.47
N GLN A 243 -5.89 3.56 17.81
CA GLN A 243 -5.97 4.79 18.57
C GLN A 243 -4.94 4.81 19.69
N SER A 244 -4.04 5.80 19.65
CA SER A 244 -3.14 6.10 20.74
C SER A 244 -3.81 7.07 21.73
N PRO A 245 -3.79 6.79 23.03
CA PRO A 245 -4.34 7.71 24.04
C PRO A 245 -3.52 9.01 24.18
N PHE A 246 -2.35 9.10 23.54
CA PHE A 246 -1.49 10.28 23.58
C PHE A 246 -1.85 11.36 22.56
N VAL A 247 -2.82 11.09 21.70
CA VAL A 247 -3.30 12.00 20.64
C VAL A 247 -4.81 12.10 20.71
N GLU A 248 -5.34 13.31 20.95
CA GLU A 248 -6.79 13.58 20.98
C GLU A 248 -7.32 13.88 19.58
N SER A 249 -7.26 12.91 18.68
CA SER A 249 -7.88 13.01 17.36
C SER A 249 -8.62 11.71 17.05
N SER A 250 -9.54 11.77 16.09
CA SER A 250 -10.34 10.60 15.70
C SER A 250 -9.46 9.48 15.15
N PRO A 251 -9.82 8.20 15.36
CA PRO A 251 -9.19 7.08 14.66
C PRO A 251 -9.17 7.33 13.14
N GLY A 252 -8.10 6.91 12.47
CA GLY A 252 -7.91 7.15 11.05
C GLY A 252 -7.40 8.54 10.67
N SER A 253 -7.32 9.48 11.63
CA SER A 253 -6.64 10.77 11.38
C SER A 253 -5.14 10.56 11.20
N ILE A 254 -4.50 11.49 10.50
CA ILE A 254 -3.07 11.41 10.20
C ILE A 254 -2.21 11.40 11.47
N SER A 255 -2.59 12.20 12.47
CA SER A 255 -1.89 12.23 13.75
C SER A 255 -1.97 10.90 14.49
N GLN A 256 -3.15 10.26 14.50
CA GLN A 256 -3.34 8.95 15.11
C GLN A 256 -2.52 7.88 14.37
N ILE A 257 -2.63 7.82 13.05
CA ILE A 257 -1.89 6.86 12.22
C ILE A 257 -0.37 7.00 12.45
N ARG A 258 0.12 8.24 12.48
CA ARG A 258 1.53 8.54 12.70
C ARG A 258 2.01 8.12 14.09
N GLU A 259 1.26 8.45 15.14
CA GLU A 259 1.66 8.09 16.52
C GLU A 259 1.59 6.57 16.73
N CYS A 260 0.51 5.90 16.29
CA CYS A 260 0.39 4.45 16.38
C CYS A 260 1.52 3.73 15.61
N ALA A 261 1.86 4.21 14.40
CA ALA A 261 2.98 3.66 13.64
C ALA A 261 4.33 3.91 14.33
N ALA A 262 4.54 5.07 14.98
CA ALA A 262 5.75 5.36 15.73
C ALA A 262 5.90 4.47 16.97
N GLU A 263 4.81 4.20 17.68
CA GLU A 263 4.78 3.26 18.82
C GLU A 263 5.13 1.84 18.37
N LEU A 264 4.50 1.36 17.29
CA LEU A 264 4.78 0.03 16.71
C LEU A 264 6.22 -0.09 16.19
N GLN A 265 6.75 0.98 15.55
CA GLN A 265 8.13 1.01 15.07
C GLN A 265 9.13 0.89 16.23
N ARG A 266 8.90 1.63 17.33
CA ARG A 266 9.74 1.56 18.51
C ARG A 266 9.72 0.17 19.11
N TYR A 267 8.52 -0.41 19.28
CA TYR A 267 8.36 -1.77 19.75
C TYR A 267 9.13 -2.78 18.89
N ALA A 268 8.95 -2.73 17.56
CA ALA A 268 9.64 -3.64 16.65
C ALA A 268 11.17 -3.58 16.81
N LYS A 269 11.74 -2.36 16.86
CA LYS A 269 13.20 -2.15 16.97
C LYS A 269 13.77 -2.56 18.34
N GLU A 270 13.05 -2.27 19.43
CA GLU A 270 13.53 -2.56 20.77
C GLU A 270 13.42 -4.06 21.13
N THR A 271 12.41 -4.77 20.59
CA THR A 271 12.16 -6.19 20.88
C THR A 271 12.66 -7.15 19.83
N ASN A 272 13.18 -6.66 18.70
CA ASN A 272 13.49 -7.46 17.50
C ASN A 272 12.31 -8.26 16.95
N THR A 273 11.08 -7.82 17.21
CA THR A 273 9.85 -8.46 16.74
C THR A 273 9.40 -7.82 15.42
N PRO A 274 9.26 -8.57 14.31
CA PRO A 274 8.73 -8.01 13.07
C PRO A 274 7.26 -7.64 13.21
N VAL A 275 6.90 -6.48 12.64
CA VAL A 275 5.54 -5.95 12.67
C VAL A 275 5.06 -5.68 11.26
N PHE A 276 3.96 -6.32 10.87
CA PHE A 276 3.23 -6.03 9.64
C PHE A 276 2.07 -5.07 9.93
N ILE A 277 1.99 -4.01 9.15
CA ILE A 277 0.93 -3.01 9.25
C ILE A 277 0.14 -3.04 7.95
N ILE A 278 -1.12 -3.45 8.01
CA ILE A 278 -2.02 -3.40 6.87
C ILE A 278 -2.64 -2.00 6.80
N GLY A 279 -2.61 -1.40 5.60
CA GLY A 279 -3.18 -0.10 5.31
C GLY A 279 -3.98 -0.09 4.01
N HIS A 280 -4.98 0.80 3.93
CA HIS A 280 -5.75 1.01 2.71
C HIS A 280 -5.17 2.16 1.90
N ILE A 281 -5.28 2.08 0.56
CA ILE A 281 -4.98 3.17 -0.36
C ILE A 281 -6.27 3.89 -0.76
N THR A 282 -6.17 5.18 -1.08
CA THR A 282 -7.28 5.95 -1.66
C THR A 282 -7.51 5.54 -3.11
N LYS A 283 -8.66 5.92 -3.70
CA LYS A 283 -9.01 5.66 -5.10
C LYS A 283 -8.00 6.24 -6.10
N ASP A 284 -7.23 7.25 -5.70
CA ASP A 284 -6.19 7.88 -6.53
C ASP A 284 -4.85 7.12 -6.47
N GLY A 285 -4.83 5.90 -5.91
CA GLY A 285 -3.64 5.06 -5.79
C GLY A 285 -2.63 5.54 -4.72
N ASN A 286 -2.94 6.60 -3.99
CA ASN A 286 -2.14 7.04 -2.87
C ASN A 286 -2.50 6.24 -1.62
N ILE A 287 -1.50 5.87 -0.82
CA ILE A 287 -1.72 5.22 0.47
C ILE A 287 -2.62 6.11 1.31
N ALA A 288 -3.79 5.59 1.73
CA ALA A 288 -4.71 6.29 2.60
C ALA A 288 -4.09 6.42 4.00
N GLY A 289 -3.64 7.61 4.29
CA GLY A 289 -2.70 7.91 5.34
C GLY A 289 -1.39 8.32 4.67
N PRO A 290 -0.70 9.29 5.24
CA PRO A 290 0.25 10.11 4.49
C PRO A 290 1.41 9.26 3.97
N LYS A 291 2.05 9.70 2.90
CA LYS A 291 3.41 9.34 2.47
C LYS A 291 4.40 9.25 3.66
N ILE A 292 4.01 9.78 4.78
CA ILE A 292 4.73 9.73 6.05
C ILE A 292 4.91 8.29 6.56
N LEU A 293 3.95 7.37 6.35
CA LEU A 293 4.11 5.97 6.73
C LEU A 293 5.21 5.29 5.90
N GLU A 294 5.31 5.62 4.61
CA GLU A 294 6.37 5.08 3.74
C GLU A 294 7.77 5.44 4.27
N HIS A 295 7.93 6.65 4.84
CA HIS A 295 9.20 7.06 5.42
C HIS A 295 9.49 6.40 6.77
N MET A 296 8.47 6.08 7.54
CA MET A 296 8.61 5.49 8.87
C MET A 296 8.93 4.00 8.86
N VAL A 297 8.42 3.26 7.86
CA VAL A 297 8.60 1.80 7.78
C VAL A 297 9.89 1.41 7.04
N ASP A 298 10.35 0.18 7.25
CA ASP A 298 11.54 -0.36 6.59
C ASP A 298 11.23 -0.90 5.18
N THR A 299 10.06 -1.51 5.03
CA THR A 299 9.60 -2.11 3.77
C THR A 299 8.16 -1.66 3.47
N VAL A 300 7.88 -1.36 2.21
CA VAL A 300 6.53 -1.07 1.71
C VAL A 300 6.21 -2.07 0.61
N LEU A 301 5.18 -2.86 0.84
CA LEU A 301 4.59 -3.78 -0.11
C LEU A 301 3.25 -3.21 -0.56
N GLN A 302 3.00 -3.17 -1.87
CA GLN A 302 1.74 -2.70 -2.44
C GLN A 302 1.08 -3.82 -3.22
N PHE A 303 -0.18 -4.09 -2.91
CA PHE A 303 -1.03 -4.92 -3.74
C PHE A 303 -1.59 -4.09 -4.90
N GLU A 304 -1.43 -4.62 -6.10
CA GLU A 304 -1.96 -4.11 -7.35
C GLU A 304 -2.85 -5.18 -8.01
N GLY A 305 -3.83 -4.77 -8.80
CA GLY A 305 -4.70 -5.65 -9.57
C GLY A 305 -6.14 -5.18 -9.58
N ASP A 306 -6.85 -5.56 -10.62
CA ASP A 306 -8.28 -5.29 -10.77
C ASP A 306 -9.09 -6.41 -10.09
N ARG A 307 -10.20 -6.06 -9.44
CA ARG A 307 -11.11 -7.00 -8.78
C ARG A 307 -11.76 -8.00 -9.74
N HIS A 308 -11.81 -7.67 -11.01
CA HIS A 308 -12.38 -8.51 -12.06
C HIS A 308 -11.44 -9.64 -12.52
N TYR A 309 -10.15 -9.54 -12.22
CA TYR A 309 -9.17 -10.57 -12.55
C TYR A 309 -8.87 -11.46 -11.35
N ALA A 310 -8.53 -12.72 -11.61
CA ALA A 310 -8.16 -13.67 -10.55
C ALA A 310 -6.79 -13.37 -9.91
N TYR A 311 -5.93 -12.65 -10.65
CA TYR A 311 -4.54 -12.42 -10.26
C TYR A 311 -4.33 -11.11 -9.52
N ARG A 312 -3.36 -11.13 -8.59
CA ARG A 312 -2.93 -9.99 -7.78
C ARG A 312 -1.42 -9.92 -7.81
N ILE A 313 -0.89 -8.72 -7.93
CA ILE A 313 0.54 -8.46 -7.87
C ILE A 313 0.86 -7.84 -6.53
N LEU A 314 1.86 -8.36 -5.84
CA LEU A 314 2.45 -7.77 -4.66
C LEU A 314 3.80 -7.16 -5.05
N ARG A 315 3.85 -5.84 -5.12
CA ARG A 315 5.06 -5.09 -5.53
C ARG A 315 5.79 -4.53 -4.33
N THR A 316 7.11 -4.57 -4.37
CA THR A 316 7.96 -3.91 -3.39
C THR A 316 8.23 -2.48 -3.82
N LEU A 317 7.68 -1.48 -3.11
CA LEU A 317 7.94 -0.06 -3.39
C LEU A 317 9.17 0.45 -2.63
N LYS A 318 9.42 -0.08 -1.45
CA LYS A 318 10.57 0.25 -0.60
C LYS A 318 11.04 -1.00 0.13
N ASN A 319 12.34 -1.24 0.18
CA ASN A 319 12.92 -2.32 0.98
C ASN A 319 14.34 -1.95 1.42
N ARG A 320 14.55 -1.83 2.73
CA ARG A 320 15.89 -1.55 3.29
C ARG A 320 16.77 -2.80 3.37
N PHE A 321 16.19 -3.97 3.19
CA PHE A 321 16.83 -5.27 3.40
C PHE A 321 16.97 -6.09 2.11
N GLY A 322 16.59 -5.51 0.97
CA GLY A 322 16.63 -6.18 -0.31
C GLY A 322 16.30 -5.29 -1.50
N SER A 323 16.12 -5.90 -2.66
CA SER A 323 15.75 -5.22 -3.90
C SER A 323 14.31 -4.67 -3.83
N THR A 324 14.09 -3.51 -4.42
CA THR A 324 12.73 -2.98 -4.69
C THR A 324 12.17 -3.42 -6.05
N SER A 325 12.98 -4.14 -6.83
CA SER A 325 12.57 -4.61 -8.16
C SER A 325 11.89 -5.98 -8.14
N GLU A 326 11.52 -6.47 -6.96
CA GLU A 326 10.86 -7.77 -6.83
C GLU A 326 9.34 -7.61 -6.84
N LEU A 327 8.67 -8.61 -7.43
CA LEU A 327 7.24 -8.74 -7.38
C LEU A 327 6.82 -10.19 -7.08
N GLY A 328 5.73 -10.33 -6.36
CA GLY A 328 5.03 -11.58 -6.11
C GLY A 328 3.73 -11.61 -6.90
N ILE A 329 3.38 -12.76 -7.45
CA ILE A 329 2.13 -12.94 -8.19
C ILE A 329 1.29 -13.99 -7.46
N TYR A 330 0.05 -13.60 -7.19
CA TYR A 330 -0.92 -14.42 -6.48
C TYR A 330 -2.17 -14.61 -7.30
N GLU A 331 -2.77 -15.77 -7.16
CA GLU A 331 -4.11 -16.05 -7.63
C GLU A 331 -5.07 -16.03 -6.43
N MET A 332 -6.19 -15.32 -6.58
CA MET A 332 -7.27 -15.33 -5.60
C MET A 332 -8.19 -16.50 -5.88
N THR A 333 -8.24 -17.47 -4.97
CA THR A 333 -9.12 -18.64 -5.05
C THR A 333 -10.23 -18.57 -4.00
N SER A 334 -11.18 -19.52 -4.04
CA SER A 334 -12.20 -19.69 -2.99
C SER A 334 -11.59 -20.02 -1.62
N GLU A 335 -10.42 -20.65 -1.60
CA GLU A 335 -9.71 -21.08 -0.39
C GLU A 335 -8.70 -20.05 0.12
N GLY A 336 -8.41 -18.99 -0.63
CA GLY A 336 -7.47 -17.95 -0.23
C GLY A 336 -6.54 -17.49 -1.35
N MET A 337 -5.34 -17.03 -0.98
CA MET A 337 -4.32 -16.57 -1.90
C MET A 337 -3.32 -17.68 -2.19
N ARG A 338 -3.07 -17.96 -3.46
CA ARG A 338 -2.08 -18.93 -3.91
C ARG A 338 -0.97 -18.24 -4.69
N GLY A 339 0.29 -18.43 -4.28
CA GLY A 339 1.44 -17.93 -5.05
C GLY A 339 1.54 -18.62 -6.40
N VAL A 340 1.83 -17.84 -7.45
CA VAL A 340 1.94 -18.31 -8.83
C VAL A 340 3.41 -18.55 -9.17
N ASN A 341 3.81 -19.81 -9.29
CA ASN A 341 5.20 -20.17 -9.57
C ASN A 341 5.63 -19.83 -10.99
N ASN A 342 4.73 -19.99 -11.98
CA ASN A 342 4.98 -19.68 -13.37
C ASN A 342 3.91 -18.72 -13.93
N PRO A 343 4.07 -17.42 -13.74
CA PRO A 343 3.09 -16.42 -14.21
C PRO A 343 2.93 -16.42 -15.73
N SER A 344 4.00 -16.70 -16.47
CA SER A 344 3.97 -16.68 -17.95
C SER A 344 2.95 -17.69 -18.51
N GLU A 345 2.80 -18.88 -17.89
CA GLU A 345 1.80 -19.87 -18.33
C GLU A 345 0.37 -19.36 -18.22
N ILE A 346 0.12 -18.43 -17.30
CA ILE A 346 -1.20 -17.87 -17.05
C ILE A 346 -1.47 -16.65 -17.92
N LEU A 347 -0.40 -15.89 -18.24
CA LEU A 347 -0.45 -14.64 -19.01
C LEU A 347 -0.44 -14.88 -20.52
N ILE A 348 -0.32 -16.13 -20.92
CA ILE A 348 -0.40 -16.57 -22.31
C ILE A 348 -1.62 -17.47 -22.45
N THR A 349 -2.57 -17.07 -23.26
CA THR A 349 -3.74 -17.89 -23.56
C THR A 349 -3.34 -19.03 -24.52
N GLN A 350 -3.46 -20.27 -24.06
CA GLN A 350 -3.34 -21.41 -24.98
C GLN A 350 -4.60 -21.45 -25.85
N LYS A 351 -4.45 -21.16 -27.14
CA LYS A 351 -5.54 -21.16 -28.11
C LYS A 351 -5.26 -22.20 -29.20
N GLU A 352 -6.28 -22.94 -29.55
CA GLU A 352 -6.25 -23.84 -30.71
C GLU A 352 -6.33 -23.06 -32.02
N ASP A 353 -7.01 -21.90 -32.02
CA ASP A 353 -7.21 -21.05 -33.19
C ASP A 353 -6.22 -19.88 -33.20
N SER A 354 -5.62 -19.63 -34.37
CA SER A 354 -4.79 -18.45 -34.63
C SER A 354 -5.68 -17.24 -34.86
N LEU A 355 -5.65 -16.26 -33.95
CA LEU A 355 -6.42 -15.02 -34.02
C LEU A 355 -5.50 -13.84 -34.37
N SER A 356 -6.01 -12.92 -35.24
CA SER A 356 -5.30 -11.66 -35.52
C SER A 356 -5.26 -10.74 -34.31
N GLY A 357 -4.29 -9.85 -34.25
CA GLY A 357 -4.16 -8.85 -33.20
C GLY A 357 -3.53 -9.35 -31.90
N ILE A 358 -2.89 -10.51 -31.89
CA ILE A 358 -2.25 -11.08 -30.71
C ILE A 358 -0.75 -11.24 -30.93
N ALA A 359 0.06 -10.77 -29.96
CA ALA A 359 1.50 -10.97 -29.94
C ALA A 359 1.98 -11.25 -28.52
N ILE A 360 3.04 -12.04 -28.37
CA ILE A 360 3.63 -12.37 -27.06
C ILE A 360 4.88 -11.52 -26.83
N ALA A 361 4.86 -10.71 -25.79
CA ALA A 361 5.99 -9.90 -25.36
C ALA A 361 6.86 -10.66 -24.36
N ALA A 362 8.17 -10.67 -24.58
CA ALA A 362 9.14 -11.10 -23.59
C ALA A 362 9.61 -9.88 -22.80
N THR A 363 9.00 -9.65 -21.64
CA THR A 363 9.24 -8.50 -20.75
C THR A 363 10.01 -8.90 -19.50
N ILE A 364 10.48 -7.92 -18.73
CA ILE A 364 11.04 -8.13 -17.39
C ILE A 364 10.36 -7.17 -16.43
N GLU A 365 9.77 -7.75 -15.40
CA GLU A 365 9.23 -7.00 -14.28
C GLU A 365 10.17 -7.16 -13.07
N GLY A 366 10.84 -6.08 -12.73
CA GLY A 366 11.90 -6.12 -11.72
C GLY A 366 13.13 -6.91 -12.18
N ILE A 367 13.29 -8.11 -11.63
CA ILE A 367 14.34 -9.07 -12.09
C ILE A 367 13.73 -10.32 -12.75
N ARG A 368 12.41 -10.44 -12.76
CA ARG A 368 11.70 -11.63 -13.24
C ARG A 368 11.36 -11.50 -14.72
N PRO A 369 11.87 -12.39 -15.58
CA PRO A 369 11.43 -12.45 -16.96
C PRO A 369 10.01 -13.02 -17.01
N LEU A 370 9.17 -12.42 -17.86
CA LEU A 370 7.77 -12.81 -18.06
C LEU A 370 7.44 -12.79 -19.55
N LEU A 371 6.65 -13.77 -19.99
CA LEU A 371 5.98 -13.71 -21.28
C LEU A 371 4.54 -13.27 -21.07
N ILE A 372 4.12 -12.23 -21.79
CA ILE A 372 2.81 -11.61 -21.65
C ILE A 372 2.13 -11.49 -22.99
N GLU A 373 0.88 -11.90 -23.07
CA GLU A 373 0.05 -11.71 -24.25
C GLU A 373 -0.38 -10.26 -24.35
N THR A 374 -0.09 -9.65 -25.51
CA THR A 374 -0.56 -8.31 -25.90
C THR A 374 -1.63 -8.45 -26.97
N GLN A 375 -2.76 -7.81 -26.78
CA GLN A 375 -3.90 -7.85 -27.67
C GLN A 375 -4.16 -6.47 -28.26
N ALA A 376 -4.32 -6.38 -29.56
CA ALA A 376 -4.68 -5.15 -30.26
C ALA A 376 -5.94 -5.37 -31.11
N LEU A 377 -6.83 -4.39 -31.10
CA LEU A 377 -7.96 -4.33 -32.03
C LEU A 377 -7.91 -3.00 -32.77
N VAL A 378 -7.84 -3.09 -34.09
CA VAL A 378 -7.84 -1.94 -35.00
C VAL A 378 -9.08 -2.02 -35.88
N THR A 379 -9.95 -1.02 -35.81
CA THR A 379 -11.18 -0.98 -36.58
C THR A 379 -11.41 0.39 -37.20
N GLN A 380 -12.32 0.47 -38.19
CA GLN A 380 -12.69 1.74 -38.80
C GLN A 380 -13.40 2.62 -37.77
N SER A 381 -12.97 3.89 -37.63
CA SER A 381 -13.68 4.83 -36.77
C SER A 381 -15.03 5.20 -37.36
N VAL A 382 -16.09 5.01 -36.56
CA VAL A 382 -17.48 5.30 -36.98
C VAL A 382 -17.93 6.70 -36.50
N TYR A 383 -17.30 7.23 -35.44
CA TYR A 383 -17.76 8.45 -34.75
C TYR A 383 -16.97 9.72 -35.12
N GLY A 384 -16.25 9.73 -36.21
CA GLY A 384 -15.53 10.92 -36.71
C GLY A 384 -14.24 11.27 -35.96
N THR A 385 -14.13 11.00 -34.67
CA THR A 385 -12.89 11.16 -33.88
C THR A 385 -12.39 9.79 -33.44
N PRO A 386 -11.21 9.36 -33.92
CA PRO A 386 -10.66 8.05 -33.60
C PRO A 386 -10.40 7.86 -32.12
N GLN A 387 -10.89 6.75 -31.59
CA GLN A 387 -10.71 6.38 -30.18
C GLN A 387 -9.37 5.67 -29.93
N ARG A 388 -8.77 5.94 -28.80
CA ARG A 388 -7.53 5.29 -28.33
C ARG A 388 -7.74 4.83 -26.88
N THR A 389 -7.85 3.53 -26.67
CA THR A 389 -8.09 2.95 -25.33
C THR A 389 -7.02 1.93 -25.03
N VAL A 390 -6.51 1.95 -23.81
CA VAL A 390 -5.46 1.05 -23.34
C VAL A 390 -5.82 0.47 -21.98
N SER A 391 -5.49 -0.80 -21.81
CA SER A 391 -5.53 -1.50 -20.52
C SER A 391 -4.16 -2.14 -20.29
N GLY A 392 -3.48 -1.81 -19.19
CA GLY A 392 -2.16 -2.35 -18.86
C GLY A 392 -0.98 -1.73 -19.60
N PHE A 393 -1.20 -0.74 -20.47
CA PHE A 393 -0.16 -0.04 -21.25
C PHE A 393 -0.33 1.49 -21.15
N ASP A 394 0.74 2.24 -21.39
CA ASP A 394 0.69 3.71 -21.33
C ASP A 394 0.09 4.29 -22.63
N LEU A 395 -0.96 5.12 -22.49
CA LEU A 395 -1.64 5.74 -23.64
C LEU A 395 -0.73 6.67 -24.44
N ARG A 396 0.16 7.41 -23.78
CA ARG A 396 1.09 8.32 -24.49
C ARG A 396 2.10 7.52 -25.31
N ARG A 397 2.55 6.37 -24.77
CA ARG A 397 3.44 5.47 -25.49
C ARG A 397 2.75 4.86 -26.70
N LEU A 398 1.49 4.43 -26.59
CA LEU A 398 0.69 3.99 -27.73
C LEU A 398 0.62 5.06 -28.83
N GLN A 399 0.33 6.31 -28.47
CA GLN A 399 0.26 7.41 -29.43
C GLN A 399 1.58 7.63 -30.20
N LEU A 400 2.73 7.48 -29.51
CA LEU A 400 4.05 7.54 -30.15
C LEU A 400 4.26 6.37 -31.13
N LEU A 401 3.91 5.15 -30.76
CA LEU A 401 4.03 3.97 -31.65
C LEU A 401 3.15 4.10 -32.89
N LEU A 402 1.91 4.57 -32.76
CA LEU A 402 1.02 4.82 -33.87
C LEU A 402 1.59 5.87 -34.84
N ALA A 403 2.15 6.96 -34.31
CA ALA A 403 2.80 7.99 -35.12
C ALA A 403 4.03 7.46 -35.88
N VAL A 404 4.80 6.54 -35.27
CA VAL A 404 5.93 5.84 -35.94
C VAL A 404 5.42 4.96 -37.07
N LEU A 405 4.40 4.14 -36.79
CA LEU A 405 3.80 3.26 -37.83
C LEU A 405 3.23 4.06 -38.99
N GLU A 406 2.58 5.18 -38.73
CA GLU A 406 2.02 6.05 -39.76
C GLU A 406 3.12 6.73 -40.58
N LYS A 407 4.11 7.35 -39.92
CA LYS A 407 5.14 8.13 -40.60
C LYS A 407 6.21 7.29 -41.28
N ARG A 408 6.57 6.13 -40.72
CA ARG A 408 7.67 5.27 -41.18
C ARG A 408 7.18 4.03 -41.91
N GLY A 409 6.11 3.40 -41.43
CA GLY A 409 5.53 2.22 -42.06
C GLY A 409 4.51 2.53 -43.15
N GLY A 410 3.99 3.75 -43.22
CA GLY A 410 2.96 4.14 -44.20
C GLY A 410 1.55 3.65 -43.86
N PHE A 411 1.32 3.16 -42.65
CA PHE A 411 0.02 2.66 -42.19
C PHE A 411 -0.90 3.82 -41.79
N HIS A 412 -2.17 3.80 -42.19
CA HIS A 412 -3.12 4.87 -41.90
C HIS A 412 -3.93 4.61 -40.63
N PHE A 413 -3.32 4.82 -39.48
CA PHE A 413 -3.98 4.72 -38.16
C PHE A 413 -4.79 5.96 -37.79
N GLY A 414 -4.56 7.09 -38.45
CA GLY A 414 -5.21 8.37 -38.14
C GLY A 414 -6.73 8.36 -38.21
N VAL A 415 -7.32 7.42 -38.97
CA VAL A 415 -8.78 7.24 -39.17
C VAL A 415 -9.31 5.94 -38.58
N LYS A 416 -8.53 5.24 -37.76
CA LYS A 416 -8.88 3.95 -37.14
C LYS A 416 -9.05 4.11 -35.64
N ASP A 417 -10.01 3.41 -35.06
CA ASP A 417 -10.07 3.19 -33.60
C ASP A 417 -9.06 2.11 -33.20
N VAL A 418 -8.37 2.31 -32.09
CA VAL A 418 -7.33 1.40 -31.61
C VAL A 418 -7.54 1.09 -30.15
N PHE A 419 -7.59 -0.19 -29.83
CA PHE A 419 -7.74 -0.71 -28.48
C PHE A 419 -6.57 -1.64 -28.19
N ILE A 420 -5.92 -1.46 -27.03
CA ILE A 420 -4.85 -2.33 -26.55
C ILE A 420 -5.25 -2.91 -25.19
N ASN A 421 -5.03 -4.21 -25.04
CA ASN A 421 -5.20 -4.89 -23.77
C ASN A 421 -3.99 -5.78 -23.47
N ILE A 422 -3.44 -5.66 -22.28
CA ILE A 422 -2.41 -6.57 -21.76
C ILE A 422 -3.11 -7.65 -20.93
N ALA A 423 -2.85 -8.91 -21.21
CA ALA A 423 -3.45 -10.03 -20.52
C ALA A 423 -3.18 -9.99 -19.01
N GLY A 424 -4.13 -10.50 -18.22
CA GLY A 424 -4.02 -10.56 -16.77
C GLY A 424 -4.21 -9.24 -16.02
N GLY A 425 -4.47 -8.11 -16.73
CA GLY A 425 -4.66 -6.79 -16.11
C GLY A 425 -3.38 -6.20 -15.49
N ILE A 426 -2.22 -6.70 -15.91
CA ILE A 426 -0.91 -6.24 -15.44
C ILE A 426 -0.53 -4.95 -16.14
N LYS A 427 -0.08 -3.94 -15.40
CA LYS A 427 0.53 -2.75 -15.99
C LYS A 427 2.00 -3.03 -16.26
N VAL A 428 2.40 -2.99 -17.53
CA VAL A 428 3.78 -3.20 -17.96
C VAL A 428 4.46 -1.87 -18.21
N GLU A 429 5.60 -1.64 -17.56
CA GLU A 429 6.39 -0.41 -17.71
C GLU A 429 7.69 -0.64 -18.51
N ASP A 430 8.04 -1.90 -18.79
CA ASP A 430 9.22 -2.26 -19.55
C ASP A 430 9.05 -1.89 -21.04
N PRO A 431 9.91 -1.02 -21.60
CA PRO A 431 9.79 -0.61 -23.00
C PRO A 431 10.02 -1.74 -24.02
N SER A 432 10.52 -2.90 -23.60
CA SER A 432 10.69 -4.07 -24.47
C SER A 432 9.38 -4.57 -25.10
N ILE A 433 8.23 -4.24 -24.50
CA ILE A 433 6.91 -4.62 -24.98
C ILE A 433 6.51 -3.90 -26.27
N ASP A 434 7.15 -2.77 -26.61
CA ASP A 434 6.78 -1.95 -27.78
C ASP A 434 6.73 -2.77 -29.06
N LEU A 435 7.72 -3.64 -29.28
CA LEU A 435 7.78 -4.45 -30.49
C LEU A 435 6.59 -5.41 -30.58
N ALA A 436 6.18 -6.03 -29.49
CA ALA A 436 5.00 -6.89 -29.44
C ALA A 436 3.71 -6.08 -29.70
N ILE A 437 3.58 -4.89 -29.08
CA ILE A 437 2.44 -3.99 -29.35
C ILE A 437 2.38 -3.61 -30.82
N VAL A 438 3.51 -3.26 -31.43
CA VAL A 438 3.59 -2.95 -32.88
C VAL A 438 3.16 -4.15 -33.73
N CYS A 439 3.65 -5.36 -33.41
CA CYS A 439 3.28 -6.58 -34.13
C CYS A 439 1.79 -6.93 -33.96
N ALA A 440 1.23 -6.77 -32.78
CA ALA A 440 -0.20 -6.96 -32.53
C ALA A 440 -1.06 -5.95 -33.31
N LEU A 441 -0.64 -4.67 -33.33
CA LEU A 441 -1.30 -3.62 -34.11
C LEU A 441 -1.30 -3.94 -35.63
N LEU A 442 -0.15 -4.34 -36.16
CA LEU A 442 -0.02 -4.70 -37.59
C LEU A 442 -0.84 -5.95 -37.90
N SER A 443 -0.81 -6.96 -37.08
CA SER A 443 -1.62 -8.17 -37.21
C SER A 443 -3.12 -7.87 -37.25
N SER A 444 -3.59 -6.99 -36.36
CA SER A 444 -5.00 -6.56 -36.35
C SER A 444 -5.35 -5.63 -37.53
N PHE A 445 -4.39 -4.82 -37.99
CA PHE A 445 -4.59 -3.91 -39.10
C PHE A 445 -4.76 -4.67 -40.44
N GLU A 446 -3.93 -5.70 -40.67
CA GLU A 446 -3.96 -6.57 -41.84
C GLU A 446 -4.98 -7.72 -41.70
N ASP A 447 -5.52 -7.92 -40.52
CA ASP A 447 -6.38 -9.08 -40.14
C ASP A 447 -5.70 -10.43 -40.43
N VAL A 448 -4.38 -10.51 -40.18
CA VAL A 448 -3.55 -11.70 -40.36
C VAL A 448 -2.98 -12.13 -39.02
N PRO A 449 -3.22 -13.39 -38.57
CA PRO A 449 -2.63 -13.90 -37.35
C PRO A 449 -1.11 -14.02 -37.47
N LEU A 450 -0.41 -13.74 -36.35
CA LEU A 450 1.02 -13.98 -36.27
C LEU A 450 1.31 -15.48 -36.13
N PRO A 451 2.50 -15.94 -36.57
CA PRO A 451 2.91 -17.33 -36.36
C PRO A 451 2.88 -17.70 -34.89
N GLN A 452 2.47 -18.92 -34.58
CA GLN A 452 2.49 -19.45 -33.23
C GLN A 452 3.95 -19.64 -32.75
N LEU A 453 4.16 -19.70 -31.44
CA LEU A 453 5.45 -19.94 -30.79
C LEU A 453 6.54 -18.90 -31.14
N ILE A 454 6.11 -17.68 -31.54
CA ILE A 454 6.97 -16.51 -31.70
C ILE A 454 6.72 -15.51 -30.58
N CYS A 455 7.80 -14.97 -29.99
CA CYS A 455 7.73 -13.86 -29.04
C CYS A 455 8.64 -12.70 -29.46
N PHE A 456 8.42 -11.54 -28.84
CA PHE A 456 9.03 -10.27 -29.24
C PHE A 456 9.68 -9.58 -28.05
N ALA A 457 10.88 -8.99 -28.25
CA ALA A 457 11.57 -8.17 -27.25
C ALA A 457 12.30 -7.00 -27.92
N GLY A 458 11.79 -5.79 -27.80
CA GLY A 458 12.46 -4.62 -28.37
C GLY A 458 11.75 -3.32 -28.07
N GLU A 459 12.48 -2.26 -27.74
CA GLU A 459 11.96 -0.90 -27.69
C GLU A 459 11.91 -0.33 -29.12
N VAL A 460 10.84 0.39 -29.44
CA VAL A 460 10.69 1.05 -30.76
C VAL A 460 10.96 2.54 -30.62
N GLY A 461 12.00 3.01 -31.33
CA GLY A 461 12.35 4.43 -31.36
C GLY A 461 11.53 5.23 -32.39
N LEU A 462 11.57 6.57 -32.27
CA LEU A 462 10.79 7.48 -33.13
C LEU A 462 11.19 7.45 -34.62
N SER A 463 12.38 6.92 -34.95
CA SER A 463 12.80 6.71 -36.33
C SER A 463 12.38 5.36 -36.92
N GLY A 464 11.63 4.54 -36.16
CA GLY A 464 11.24 3.19 -36.52
C GLY A 464 12.32 2.14 -36.25
N GLU A 465 13.44 2.52 -35.59
CA GLU A 465 14.49 1.60 -35.20
C GLU A 465 14.08 0.74 -34.01
N ILE A 466 14.52 -0.53 -34.01
CA ILE A 466 14.38 -1.43 -32.88
C ILE A 466 15.63 -1.32 -32.00
N ARG A 467 15.46 -0.81 -30.79
CA ARG A 467 16.53 -0.59 -29.80
C ARG A 467 16.77 -1.83 -28.97
N ALA A 468 18.01 -1.93 -28.49
CA ALA A 468 18.41 -2.98 -27.57
C ALA A 468 17.70 -2.82 -26.22
N VAL A 469 17.32 -3.95 -25.64
CA VAL A 469 16.72 -4.03 -24.30
C VAL A 469 17.65 -4.75 -23.32
N ASN A 470 17.49 -4.45 -22.05
CA ASN A 470 18.32 -5.03 -21.01
C ASN A 470 17.98 -6.50 -20.75
N ARG A 471 18.97 -7.27 -20.22
CA ARG A 471 18.81 -8.66 -19.75
C ARG A 471 18.22 -9.58 -20.80
N ILE A 472 18.66 -9.44 -22.03
CA ILE A 472 18.10 -10.18 -23.18
C ILE A 472 18.24 -11.69 -23.03
N GLU A 473 19.35 -12.16 -22.38
CA GLU A 473 19.59 -13.58 -22.12
C GLU A 473 18.51 -14.20 -21.24
N GLN A 474 18.05 -13.45 -20.23
CA GLN A 474 16.99 -13.93 -19.33
C GLN A 474 15.64 -14.03 -20.03
N ARG A 475 15.33 -13.08 -20.96
CA ARG A 475 14.11 -13.12 -21.78
C ARG A 475 14.11 -14.31 -22.74
N ILE A 476 15.26 -14.57 -23.36
CA ILE A 476 15.43 -15.72 -24.26
C ILE A 476 15.28 -17.03 -23.46
N ALA A 477 15.92 -17.14 -22.31
CA ALA A 477 15.83 -18.33 -21.47
C ALA A 477 14.39 -18.62 -20.98
N GLU A 478 13.61 -17.59 -20.65
CA GLU A 478 12.21 -17.76 -20.27
C GLU A 478 11.33 -18.18 -21.47
N ALA A 479 11.59 -17.59 -22.66
CA ALA A 479 10.90 -17.99 -23.88
C ALA A 479 11.20 -19.45 -24.27
N GLU A 480 12.48 -19.87 -24.19
CA GLU A 480 12.92 -21.24 -24.45
C GLU A 480 12.26 -22.23 -23.47
N LYS A 481 12.27 -21.91 -22.16
CA LYS A 481 11.63 -22.70 -21.11
C LYS A 481 10.15 -22.96 -21.33
N LEU A 482 9.44 -21.98 -21.94
CA LEU A 482 8.01 -22.04 -22.26
C LEU A 482 7.71 -22.64 -23.63
N GLY A 483 8.73 -23.14 -24.35
CA GLY A 483 8.59 -23.85 -25.58
C GLY A 483 8.40 -22.97 -26.82
N PHE A 484 8.75 -21.68 -26.74
CA PHE A 484 8.78 -20.82 -27.94
C PHE A 484 9.89 -21.23 -28.87
N GLU A 485 9.60 -21.20 -30.16
CA GLU A 485 10.57 -21.59 -31.21
C GLU A 485 11.42 -20.41 -31.68
N LYS A 486 10.84 -19.19 -31.66
CA LYS A 486 11.51 -17.99 -32.16
C LYS A 486 11.31 -16.79 -31.24
N ILE A 487 12.36 -15.97 -31.14
CA ILE A 487 12.28 -14.65 -30.53
C ILE A 487 12.77 -13.59 -31.50
N ILE A 488 11.95 -12.56 -31.75
CA ILE A 488 12.34 -11.41 -32.57
C ILE A 488 12.84 -10.31 -31.65
N LEU A 489 14.05 -9.83 -31.91
CA LEU A 489 14.71 -8.83 -31.08
C LEU A 489 15.58 -7.87 -31.90
N SER A 490 16.13 -6.85 -31.23
CA SER A 490 17.00 -5.86 -31.88
C SER A 490 18.32 -6.50 -32.34
N LYS A 491 18.77 -6.14 -33.56
CA LYS A 491 20.09 -6.51 -34.07
C LYS A 491 21.25 -6.09 -33.15
N TYR A 492 21.04 -5.08 -32.31
CA TYR A 492 22.05 -4.64 -31.34
C TYR A 492 22.13 -5.58 -30.15
N ASN A 493 21.00 -6.19 -29.73
CA ASN A 493 21.01 -7.26 -28.74
C ASN A 493 21.72 -8.52 -29.26
N ALA A 494 21.42 -8.92 -30.52
CA ALA A 494 22.08 -10.09 -31.12
C ALA A 494 23.60 -9.96 -31.17
N LYS A 495 24.14 -8.74 -31.38
CA LYS A 495 25.58 -8.49 -31.31
C LYS A 495 26.17 -8.73 -29.92
N SER A 496 25.42 -8.39 -28.86
CA SER A 496 25.87 -8.57 -27.47
C SER A 496 25.83 -10.03 -27.02
N LEU A 497 24.95 -10.86 -27.59
CA LEU A 497 24.84 -12.29 -27.29
C LEU A 497 26.07 -13.12 -27.72
N GLY A 498 26.82 -12.61 -28.70
CA GLY A 498 28.09 -13.19 -29.12
C GLY A 498 27.97 -14.66 -29.57
N LYS A 499 28.68 -15.58 -28.86
CA LYS A 499 28.71 -17.02 -29.17
C LYS A 499 27.75 -17.85 -28.30
N LEU A 500 26.91 -17.23 -27.49
CA LEU A 500 25.91 -17.95 -26.70
C LEU A 500 24.99 -18.73 -27.62
N LYS A 501 24.76 -20.00 -27.31
CA LYS A 501 23.82 -20.87 -28.03
C LYS A 501 22.55 -20.99 -27.19
N PHE A 502 21.43 -20.78 -27.83
CA PHE A 502 20.09 -20.96 -27.28
C PHE A 502 19.37 -22.08 -28.04
N GLY A 503 18.44 -22.77 -27.42
CA GLY A 503 17.59 -23.77 -28.07
C GLY A 503 16.48 -23.15 -28.92
N ILE A 504 16.32 -21.82 -28.83
CA ILE A 504 15.35 -21.02 -29.59
C ILE A 504 16.03 -20.23 -30.71
N GLU A 505 15.35 -20.07 -31.86
CA GLU A 505 15.84 -19.25 -32.98
C GLU A 505 15.77 -17.75 -32.64
N VAL A 506 16.91 -17.08 -32.72
CA VAL A 506 17.01 -15.63 -32.50
C VAL A 506 16.97 -14.89 -33.81
N VAL A 507 15.87 -14.16 -34.10
CA VAL A 507 15.68 -13.34 -35.29
C VAL A 507 16.03 -11.89 -34.97
N ALA A 508 17.10 -11.37 -35.56
CA ALA A 508 17.66 -10.06 -35.25
C ALA A 508 17.27 -9.04 -36.33
N LEU A 509 16.41 -8.10 -35.99
CA LEU A 509 15.91 -7.07 -36.90
C LEU A 509 16.25 -5.65 -36.43
N GLY A 510 16.39 -4.71 -37.37
CA GLY A 510 16.83 -3.35 -37.06
C GLY A 510 15.73 -2.30 -37.08
N LYS A 511 14.66 -2.54 -37.82
CA LYS A 511 13.59 -1.58 -38.04
C LYS A 511 12.22 -2.26 -38.10
N VAL A 512 11.19 -1.49 -37.85
CA VAL A 512 9.79 -1.95 -37.91
C VAL A 512 9.40 -2.44 -39.31
N GLU A 513 9.90 -1.79 -40.38
CA GLU A 513 9.66 -2.21 -41.74
C GLU A 513 10.23 -3.63 -42.03
N GLU A 514 11.40 -3.96 -41.46
CA GLU A 514 12.00 -5.29 -41.59
C GLU A 514 11.14 -6.35 -40.84
N VAL A 515 10.54 -5.98 -39.70
CA VAL A 515 9.64 -6.87 -38.97
C VAL A 515 8.36 -7.13 -39.74
N TYR A 516 7.79 -6.10 -40.37
CA TYR A 516 6.60 -6.25 -41.22
C TYR A 516 6.88 -7.20 -42.40
N GLN A 517 7.98 -6.99 -43.11
CA GLN A 517 8.39 -7.86 -44.22
C GLN A 517 8.70 -9.29 -43.83
N TYR A 518 9.09 -9.52 -42.57
CA TYR A 518 9.38 -10.86 -42.06
C TYR A 518 8.11 -11.60 -41.65
N LEU A 519 7.08 -10.89 -41.16
CA LEU A 519 5.87 -11.50 -40.58
C LEU A 519 4.71 -11.60 -41.58
N PHE A 520 4.62 -10.66 -42.54
CA PHE A 520 3.54 -10.51 -43.51
C PHE A 520 4.10 -10.51 -44.94
#